data_53274e030a10ec8df98df01540a8e6a4
#
_entry.id   53274e030a10ec8df98df01540a8e6a4
#
_cell.length_a   1.000
_cell.length_b   1.000
_cell.length_c   1.000
_cell.angle_alpha   90.00
_cell.angle_beta   90.00
_cell.angle_gamma   90.00
#
_symmetry.space_group_name_H-M   'P 1'
#
loop_
_entity.id
_entity.type
_entity.pdbx_description
1 polymer ?
#
loop_
_entity_poly.entity_id
_entity_poly.type
_entity_poly.pdbx_seq_one_letter_code
_entity_poly.pdbx_strand_id
1 'polypeptide(L)'
;NRKPAYGVAYTKAGYERVIRDLEKLGGTFSEEKLLASIKVYNRHNAAMRKVDEVLAKHPEITAAQRSDIFKSSFFMTKEEHTELVEALIEKLEAQTPAAEKLPIVISGILTDAPALNAILDEMGLHIVADDVAAQSRQYRTDAPERDDALNALAEKFANMDNCSVLYNQDKPRVKW
;
A
#
# COMPACT_ATOMS: atom_id res chain seq x y z
N ASN A 1 16.02 3.20 -6.96
CA ASN A 1 15.33 3.23 -8.24
C ASN A 1 15.96 4.27 -9.14
N ARG A 2 16.57 3.87 -10.24
CA ARG A 2 17.03 4.83 -11.25
C ARG A 2 15.83 5.21 -12.09
N LYS A 3 15.55 6.51 -12.19
CA LYS A 3 14.46 7.06 -13.02
C LYS A 3 15.03 7.64 -14.33
N PRO A 4 15.46 6.80 -15.29
CA PRO A 4 15.93 7.31 -16.57
C PRO A 4 14.75 7.92 -17.35
N ALA A 5 15.04 8.89 -18.22
CA ALA A 5 14.01 9.58 -19.00
C ALA A 5 13.12 8.62 -19.83
N TYR A 6 13.67 7.48 -20.24
CA TYR A 6 12.92 6.44 -20.99
C TYR A 6 12.20 5.43 -20.09
N GLY A 7 12.32 5.53 -18.75
CA GLY A 7 11.85 4.49 -17.81
C GLY A 7 10.35 4.24 -17.86
N VAL A 8 9.55 5.30 -17.96
CA VAL A 8 8.09 5.20 -18.08
C VAL A 8 7.70 4.52 -19.40
N ALA A 9 8.29 4.96 -20.51
CA ALA A 9 8.01 4.38 -21.83
C ALA A 9 8.40 2.91 -21.91
N TYR A 10 9.54 2.54 -21.32
CA TYR A 10 10.00 1.15 -21.24
C TYR A 10 9.04 0.28 -20.42
N THR A 11 8.55 0.79 -19.28
CA THR A 11 7.59 0.07 -18.43
C THR A 11 6.25 -0.08 -19.16
N LYS A 12 5.75 0.97 -19.82
CA LYS A 12 4.54 0.92 -20.63
C LYS A 12 4.65 -0.15 -21.73
N ALA A 13 5.76 -0.17 -22.49
CA ALA A 13 6.01 -1.20 -23.50
C ALA A 13 6.05 -2.63 -22.91
N GLY A 14 6.51 -2.77 -21.67
CA GLY A 14 6.43 -4.03 -20.92
C GLY A 14 4.99 -4.45 -20.66
N TYR A 15 4.14 -3.54 -20.20
CA TYR A 15 2.70 -3.81 -19.97
C TYR A 15 1.97 -4.15 -21.27
N GLU A 16 2.22 -3.42 -22.37
CA GLU A 16 1.67 -3.73 -23.68
C GLU A 16 2.01 -5.13 -24.17
N ARG A 17 3.21 -5.62 -23.85
CA ARG A 17 3.62 -6.99 -24.17
C ARG A 17 2.79 -8.01 -23.38
N VAL A 18 2.63 -7.80 -22.07
CA VAL A 18 1.81 -8.66 -21.22
C VAL A 18 0.37 -8.67 -21.69
N ILE A 19 -0.19 -7.52 -22.06
CA ILE A 19 -1.55 -7.41 -22.60
C ILE A 19 -1.69 -8.27 -23.86
N ARG A 20 -0.79 -8.12 -24.83
CA ARG A 20 -0.81 -8.93 -26.07
C ARG A 20 -0.72 -10.45 -25.79
N ASP A 21 0.02 -10.85 -24.78
CA ASP A 21 0.14 -12.26 -24.43
C ASP A 21 -1.14 -12.77 -23.74
N LEU A 22 -1.78 -11.98 -22.91
CA LEU A 22 -3.09 -12.31 -22.31
C LEU A 22 -4.21 -12.34 -23.37
N GLU A 23 -4.18 -11.47 -24.37
CA GLU A 23 -5.15 -11.47 -25.47
C GLU A 23 -5.08 -12.75 -26.31
N LYS A 24 -3.88 -13.31 -26.52
CA LYS A 24 -3.72 -14.64 -27.15
C LYS A 24 -4.38 -15.79 -26.37
N LEU A 25 -4.54 -15.59 -25.06
CA LEU A 25 -5.21 -16.56 -24.16
C LEU A 25 -6.71 -16.28 -23.99
N GLY A 26 -7.27 -15.35 -24.79
CA GLY A 26 -8.69 -15.00 -24.78
C GLY A 26 -9.04 -13.82 -23.86
N GLY A 27 -8.06 -13.14 -23.29
CA GLY A 27 -8.28 -11.89 -22.55
C GLY A 27 -8.67 -10.74 -23.48
N THR A 28 -9.26 -9.70 -22.91
CA THR A 28 -9.55 -8.45 -23.63
C THR A 28 -9.04 -7.27 -22.82
N PHE A 29 -8.33 -6.35 -23.46
CA PHE A 29 -7.89 -5.11 -22.83
C PHE A 29 -8.85 -3.97 -23.15
N SER A 30 -9.09 -3.09 -22.17
CA SER A 30 -9.83 -1.84 -22.36
C SER A 30 -9.17 -0.76 -21.51
N GLU A 31 -8.80 0.33 -22.16
CA GLU A 31 -8.22 1.52 -21.50
C GLU A 31 -9.23 2.12 -20.51
N GLU A 32 -10.51 2.17 -20.87
CA GLU A 32 -11.58 2.65 -19.98
C GLU A 32 -11.69 1.80 -18.71
N LYS A 33 -11.67 0.47 -18.84
CA LYS A 33 -11.69 -0.44 -17.67
C LYS A 33 -10.45 -0.29 -16.81
N LEU A 34 -9.28 -0.07 -17.43
CA LEU A 34 -8.05 0.18 -16.68
C LEU A 34 -8.16 1.48 -15.89
N LEU A 35 -8.66 2.56 -16.49
CA LEU A 35 -8.87 3.83 -15.80
C LEU A 35 -9.88 3.68 -14.63
N ALA A 36 -10.97 2.94 -14.84
CA ALA A 36 -11.92 2.65 -13.79
C ALA A 36 -11.25 1.89 -12.63
N SER A 37 -10.43 0.89 -12.92
CA SER A 37 -9.66 0.16 -11.92
C SER A 37 -8.65 1.06 -11.19
N ILE A 38 -7.96 1.97 -11.89
CA ILE A 38 -7.05 2.94 -11.27
C ILE A 38 -7.78 3.77 -10.21
N LYS A 39 -8.99 4.25 -10.52
CA LYS A 39 -9.79 5.03 -9.55
C LYS A 39 -10.15 4.22 -8.31
N VAL A 40 -10.56 2.96 -8.48
CA VAL A 40 -10.84 2.05 -7.38
C VAL A 40 -9.60 1.85 -6.50
N TYR A 41 -8.45 1.57 -7.10
CA TYR A 41 -7.20 1.38 -6.38
C TYR A 41 -6.70 2.66 -5.68
N ASN A 42 -6.87 3.83 -6.30
CA ASN A 42 -6.50 5.10 -5.67
C ASN A 42 -7.38 5.40 -4.45
N ARG A 43 -8.70 5.17 -4.54
CA ARG A 43 -9.61 5.29 -3.38
C ARG A 43 -9.18 4.33 -2.26
N HIS A 44 -8.90 3.08 -2.60
CA HIS A 44 -8.41 2.10 -1.65
C HIS A 44 -7.09 2.55 -1.01
N ASN A 45 -6.13 3.03 -1.79
CA ASN A 45 -4.87 3.56 -1.26
C ASN A 45 -5.09 4.72 -0.27
N ALA A 46 -6.02 5.62 -0.59
CA ALA A 46 -6.36 6.74 0.29
C ALA A 46 -6.95 6.25 1.62
N ALA A 47 -7.86 5.28 1.60
CA ALA A 47 -8.41 4.66 2.80
C ALA A 47 -7.32 3.96 3.62
N MET A 48 -6.40 3.24 2.97
CA MET A 48 -5.29 2.55 3.63
C MET A 48 -4.27 3.52 4.27
N ARG A 49 -4.00 4.66 3.64
CA ARG A 49 -3.19 5.72 4.26
C ARG A 49 -3.89 6.30 5.49
N LYS A 50 -5.20 6.54 5.37
CA LYS A 50 -5.99 7.09 6.47
C LYS A 50 -6.11 6.11 7.65
N VAL A 51 -6.33 4.83 7.40
CA VAL A 51 -6.38 3.84 8.50
C VAL A 51 -5.02 3.71 9.19
N ASP A 52 -3.91 3.81 8.46
CA ASP A 52 -2.57 3.81 9.05
C ASP A 52 -2.38 4.95 10.07
N GLU A 53 -2.81 6.17 9.70
CA GLU A 53 -2.79 7.34 10.58
C GLU A 53 -3.71 7.19 11.81
N VAL A 54 -4.85 6.54 11.64
CA VAL A 54 -5.80 6.30 12.73
C VAL A 54 -5.26 5.23 13.68
N LEU A 55 -4.76 4.12 13.14
CA LEU A 55 -4.17 3.04 13.95
C LEU A 55 -2.99 3.52 14.80
N ALA A 56 -2.22 4.50 14.32
CA ALA A 56 -1.12 5.12 15.07
C ALA A 56 -1.58 5.80 16.37
N LYS A 57 -2.86 6.13 16.51
CA LYS A 57 -3.46 6.77 17.68
C LYS A 57 -4.20 5.80 18.60
N HIS A 58 -4.31 4.54 18.23
CA HIS A 58 -5.11 3.51 18.90
C HIS A 58 -4.23 2.37 19.43
N PRO A 59 -3.52 2.56 20.56
CA PRO A 59 -2.61 1.55 21.12
C PRO A 59 -3.31 0.28 21.59
N GLU A 60 -4.65 0.28 21.72
CA GLU A 60 -5.44 -0.93 21.97
C GLU A 60 -5.46 -1.90 20.77
N ILE A 61 -5.23 -1.42 19.54
CA ILE A 61 -5.11 -2.28 18.37
C ILE A 61 -3.75 -2.98 18.43
N THR A 62 -3.79 -4.31 18.45
CA THR A 62 -2.59 -5.13 18.57
C THR A 62 -1.79 -5.17 17.26
N ALA A 63 -0.51 -5.54 17.33
CA ALA A 63 0.32 -5.75 16.15
C ALA A 63 -0.28 -6.81 15.22
N ALA A 64 -0.87 -7.87 15.80
CA ALA A 64 -1.57 -8.91 15.05
C ALA A 64 -2.78 -8.34 14.30
N GLN A 65 -3.65 -7.58 14.98
CA GLN A 65 -4.83 -6.96 14.34
C GLN A 65 -4.43 -5.98 13.24
N ARG A 66 -3.41 -5.14 13.48
CA ARG A 66 -2.86 -4.26 12.45
C ARG A 66 -2.40 -5.06 11.23
N SER A 67 -1.64 -6.13 11.44
CA SER A 67 -1.17 -7.02 10.37
C SER A 67 -2.34 -7.59 9.56
N ASP A 68 -3.41 -8.03 10.22
CA ASP A 68 -4.58 -8.60 9.58
C ASP A 68 -5.34 -7.56 8.73
N ILE A 69 -5.44 -6.30 9.17
CA ILE A 69 -6.04 -5.21 8.39
C ILE A 69 -5.30 -5.02 7.07
N PHE A 70 -3.97 -4.96 7.08
CA PHE A 70 -3.19 -4.82 5.86
C PHE A 70 -3.24 -6.09 4.98
N LYS A 71 -3.19 -7.25 5.60
CA LYS A 71 -3.16 -8.55 4.93
C LYS A 71 -4.49 -8.89 4.25
N SER A 72 -5.62 -8.55 4.86
CA SER A 72 -6.94 -8.80 4.29
C SER A 72 -7.13 -8.16 2.92
N SER A 73 -6.43 -7.07 2.62
CA SER A 73 -6.45 -6.41 1.31
C SER A 73 -6.01 -7.30 0.15
N PHE A 74 -5.30 -8.39 0.41
CA PHE A 74 -4.86 -9.35 -0.61
C PHE A 74 -5.88 -10.45 -0.88
N PHE A 75 -6.92 -10.57 -0.06
CA PHE A 75 -7.90 -11.65 -0.12
C PHE A 75 -9.32 -11.17 -0.45
N MET A 76 -9.48 -9.87 -0.66
CA MET A 76 -10.76 -9.23 -0.97
C MET A 76 -10.64 -8.36 -2.21
N THR A 77 -11.76 -8.03 -2.85
CA THR A 77 -11.78 -6.98 -3.85
C THR A 77 -11.44 -5.64 -3.20
N LYS A 78 -10.89 -4.71 -3.98
CA LYS A 78 -10.52 -3.40 -3.40
C LYS A 78 -11.73 -2.59 -2.99
N GLU A 79 -12.85 -2.76 -3.67
CA GLU A 79 -14.13 -2.15 -3.34
C GLU A 79 -14.61 -2.61 -1.95
N GLU A 80 -14.74 -3.93 -1.74
CA GLU A 80 -15.19 -4.51 -0.47
C GLU A 80 -14.25 -4.13 0.68
N HIS A 81 -12.93 -4.26 0.47
CA HIS A 81 -11.96 -3.93 1.50
C HIS A 81 -12.00 -2.44 1.87
N THR A 82 -12.19 -1.55 0.88
CA THR A 82 -12.29 -0.11 1.13
C THR A 82 -13.46 0.22 2.04
N GLU A 83 -14.64 -0.35 1.78
CA GLU A 83 -15.83 -0.14 2.62
C GLU A 83 -15.61 -0.59 4.06
N LEU A 84 -14.96 -1.74 4.28
CA LEU A 84 -14.64 -2.23 5.62
C LEU A 84 -13.61 -1.33 6.33
N VAL A 85 -12.60 -0.86 5.62
CA VAL A 85 -11.57 0.03 6.17
C VAL A 85 -12.16 1.39 6.51
N GLU A 86 -12.99 1.97 5.65
CA GLU A 86 -13.68 3.24 5.91
C GLU A 86 -14.59 3.13 7.15
N ALA A 87 -15.36 2.04 7.28
CA ALA A 87 -16.18 1.79 8.47
C ALA A 87 -15.33 1.59 9.75
N LEU A 88 -14.18 0.96 9.64
CA LEU A 88 -13.23 0.82 10.77
C LEU A 88 -12.67 2.19 11.18
N ILE A 89 -12.29 3.04 10.22
CA ILE A 89 -11.82 4.40 10.47
C ILE A 89 -12.87 5.19 11.25
N GLU A 90 -14.12 5.23 10.77
CA GLU A 90 -15.22 5.93 11.45
C GLU A 90 -15.42 5.44 12.89
N LYS A 91 -15.38 4.12 13.08
CA LYS A 91 -15.51 3.51 14.40
C LYS A 91 -14.39 3.91 15.35
N LEU A 92 -13.14 3.89 14.89
CA LEU A 92 -11.99 4.23 15.70
C LEU A 92 -11.94 5.74 16.00
N GLU A 93 -12.20 6.59 15.01
CA GLU A 93 -12.25 8.05 15.23
C GLU A 93 -13.34 8.50 16.22
N ALA A 94 -14.39 7.70 16.39
CA ALA A 94 -15.43 7.95 17.40
C ALA A 94 -15.06 7.47 18.81
N GLN A 95 -13.93 6.76 18.98
CA GLN A 95 -13.50 6.21 20.26
C GLN A 95 -12.37 7.07 20.87
N THR A 96 -12.33 7.09 22.21
CA THR A 96 -11.17 7.62 22.93
C THR A 96 -10.10 6.52 22.98
N PRO A 97 -8.86 6.82 22.54
CA PRO A 97 -7.76 5.85 22.62
C PRO A 97 -7.55 5.34 24.05
N ALA A 98 -7.21 4.06 24.17
CA ALA A 98 -6.88 3.43 25.44
C ALA A 98 -5.50 3.89 25.97
N ALA A 99 -5.09 3.31 27.09
CA ALA A 99 -3.83 3.64 27.77
C ALA A 99 -2.61 3.54 26.84
N GLU A 100 -1.63 4.40 27.09
CA GLU A 100 -0.40 4.49 26.30
C GLU A 100 0.41 3.18 26.33
N LYS A 101 0.98 2.83 25.19
CA LYS A 101 2.01 1.82 25.02
C LYS A 101 3.29 2.46 24.49
N LEU A 102 4.40 1.74 24.56
CA LEU A 102 5.67 2.24 24.00
C LEU A 102 5.58 2.31 22.48
N PRO A 103 5.66 3.51 21.87
CA PRO A 103 5.57 3.66 20.42
C PRO A 103 6.84 3.16 19.73
N ILE A 104 6.65 2.42 18.64
CA ILE A 104 7.74 1.93 17.79
C ILE A 104 7.47 2.21 16.32
N VAL A 105 8.54 2.28 15.54
CA VAL A 105 8.50 2.29 14.07
C VAL A 105 9.10 0.98 13.58
N ILE A 106 8.42 0.33 12.65
CA ILE A 106 8.91 -0.90 12.04
C ILE A 106 9.31 -0.67 10.58
N SER A 107 10.27 -1.45 10.12
CA SER A 107 10.78 -1.36 8.75
C SER A 107 11.19 -2.73 8.24
N GLY A 108 10.85 -3.03 7.00
CA GLY A 108 11.15 -4.32 6.41
C GLY A 108 10.43 -4.58 5.09
N ILE A 109 10.37 -5.86 4.73
CA ILE A 109 9.61 -6.32 3.57
C ILE A 109 8.28 -6.90 4.02
N LEU A 110 8.30 -7.77 5.03
CA LEU A 110 7.15 -8.44 5.62
C LEU A 110 7.24 -8.36 7.14
N THR A 111 6.11 -8.17 7.81
CA THR A 111 5.98 -8.16 9.27
C THR A 111 4.72 -8.90 9.71
N ASP A 112 4.34 -9.95 8.99
CA ASP A 112 3.11 -10.71 9.20
C ASP A 112 3.33 -12.05 9.93
N ALA A 113 4.54 -12.30 10.44
CA ALA A 113 4.84 -13.50 11.21
C ALA A 113 4.08 -13.48 12.55
N PRO A 114 3.16 -14.45 12.82
CA PRO A 114 2.36 -14.45 14.04
C PRO A 114 3.20 -14.40 15.33
N ALA A 115 4.33 -15.12 15.35
CA ALA A 115 5.23 -15.12 16.51
C ALA A 115 5.86 -13.74 16.77
N LEU A 116 6.23 -12.99 15.73
CA LEU A 116 6.75 -11.64 15.88
C LEU A 116 5.66 -10.70 16.42
N ASN A 117 4.47 -10.74 15.85
CA ASN A 117 3.35 -9.91 16.30
C ASN A 117 2.99 -10.22 17.77
N ALA A 118 2.96 -11.50 18.16
CA ALA A 118 2.74 -11.89 19.55
C ALA A 118 3.80 -11.30 20.50
N ILE A 119 5.06 -11.34 20.13
CA ILE A 119 6.16 -10.75 20.94
C ILE A 119 5.96 -9.22 21.09
N LEU A 120 5.61 -8.52 20.01
CA LEU A 120 5.36 -7.08 20.07
C LEU A 120 4.19 -6.76 21.01
N ASP A 121 3.12 -7.55 20.95
CA ASP A 121 1.94 -7.37 21.78
C ASP A 121 2.25 -7.69 23.27
N GLU A 122 2.96 -8.78 23.57
CA GLU A 122 3.39 -9.16 24.91
C GLU A 122 4.31 -8.13 25.56
N MET A 123 5.16 -7.48 24.76
CA MET A 123 6.05 -6.41 25.22
C MET A 123 5.35 -5.07 25.41
N GLY A 124 4.06 -4.96 25.12
CA GLY A 124 3.32 -3.70 25.21
C GLY A 124 3.79 -2.64 24.21
N LEU A 125 4.26 -3.05 23.03
CA LEU A 125 4.69 -2.15 21.98
C LEU A 125 3.52 -1.73 21.09
N HIS A 126 3.57 -0.50 20.59
CA HIS A 126 2.57 0.04 19.66
C HIS A 126 3.22 0.55 18.38
N ILE A 127 2.80 0.02 17.23
CA ILE A 127 3.31 0.44 15.93
C ILE A 127 2.63 1.75 15.53
N VAL A 128 3.35 2.86 15.59
CA VAL A 128 2.86 4.19 15.22
C VAL A 128 3.20 4.58 13.79
N ALA A 129 4.14 3.91 13.15
CA ALA A 129 4.47 4.07 11.74
C ALA A 129 5.20 2.84 11.22
N ASP A 130 5.14 2.62 9.93
CA ASP A 130 5.93 1.58 9.29
C ASP A 130 6.54 2.04 7.96
N ASP A 131 7.65 1.40 7.59
CA ASP A 131 8.22 1.43 6.25
C ASP A 131 8.35 -0.02 5.74
N VAL A 132 7.21 -0.72 5.72
CA VAL A 132 7.11 -2.13 5.33
C VAL A 132 6.52 -2.26 3.94
N ALA A 133 7.17 -3.02 3.06
CA ALA A 133 6.76 -3.13 1.67
C ALA A 133 5.35 -3.72 1.49
N ALA A 134 4.97 -4.69 2.33
CA ALA A 134 3.65 -5.33 2.31
C ALA A 134 2.58 -4.60 3.15
N GLN A 135 2.92 -3.49 3.81
CA GLN A 135 2.00 -2.68 4.60
C GLN A 135 1.90 -1.26 4.03
N SER A 136 2.25 -0.21 4.79
CA SER A 136 1.97 1.18 4.38
C SER A 136 2.63 1.60 3.06
N ARG A 137 3.84 1.07 2.76
CA ARG A 137 4.61 1.51 1.59
C ARG A 137 3.88 1.30 0.26
N GLN A 138 3.12 0.23 0.10
CA GLN A 138 2.43 -0.05 -1.16
C GLN A 138 1.30 0.94 -1.50
N TYR A 139 0.79 1.66 -0.50
CA TYR A 139 -0.35 2.58 -0.65
C TYR A 139 0.05 4.04 -0.82
N ARG A 140 1.35 4.37 -0.79
CA ARG A 140 1.85 5.76 -0.77
C ARG A 140 1.76 6.48 -2.10
N THR A 141 1.74 5.74 -3.22
CA THR A 141 1.78 6.32 -4.57
C THR A 141 0.53 5.94 -5.33
N ASP A 142 -0.23 6.94 -5.76
CA ASP A 142 -1.39 6.76 -6.63
C ASP A 142 -1.00 6.80 -8.11
N ALA A 143 -1.79 6.16 -8.97
CA ALA A 143 -1.66 6.34 -10.40
C ALA A 143 -2.41 7.61 -10.82
N PRO A 144 -1.85 8.44 -11.73
CA PRO A 144 -2.59 9.59 -12.25
C PRO A 144 -3.91 9.17 -12.91
N GLU A 145 -5.00 9.87 -12.58
CA GLU A 145 -6.33 9.62 -13.16
C GLU A 145 -6.51 10.47 -14.40
N ARG A 146 -6.09 9.96 -15.54
CA ARG A 146 -6.15 10.66 -16.81
C ARG A 146 -6.22 9.69 -17.98
N ASP A 147 -6.50 10.23 -19.17
CA ASP A 147 -6.38 9.49 -20.43
C ASP A 147 -4.96 8.92 -20.57
N ASP A 148 -4.80 7.84 -21.35
CA ASP A 148 -3.59 7.00 -21.38
C ASP A 148 -3.31 6.36 -20.00
N ALA A 149 -4.30 5.61 -19.50
CA ALA A 149 -4.24 4.93 -18.21
C ALA A 149 -3.07 3.96 -18.10
N LEU A 150 -2.63 3.35 -19.21
CA LEU A 150 -1.46 2.48 -19.22
C LEU A 150 -0.17 3.25 -18.96
N ASN A 151 -0.03 4.45 -19.48
CA ASN A 151 1.09 5.33 -19.16
C ASN A 151 1.01 5.83 -17.72
N ALA A 152 -0.19 6.16 -17.22
CA ALA A 152 -0.39 6.55 -15.82
C ALA A 152 0.03 5.44 -14.86
N LEU A 153 -0.27 4.18 -15.18
CA LEU A 153 0.19 3.03 -14.39
C LEU A 153 1.73 2.88 -14.43
N ALA A 154 2.35 3.10 -15.58
CA ALA A 154 3.81 3.09 -15.71
C ALA A 154 4.47 4.23 -14.92
N GLU A 155 3.85 5.41 -14.87
CA GLU A 155 4.30 6.54 -14.05
C GLU A 155 4.17 6.24 -12.55
N LYS A 156 3.07 5.63 -12.10
CA LYS A 156 2.95 5.15 -10.72
C LYS A 156 4.14 4.28 -10.36
N PHE A 157 4.44 3.27 -11.18
CA PHE A 157 5.57 2.37 -10.94
C PHE A 157 6.91 3.12 -10.88
N ALA A 158 7.16 4.07 -11.78
CA ALA A 158 8.36 4.88 -11.80
C ALA A 158 8.49 5.79 -10.56
N ASN A 159 7.35 6.21 -9.99
CA ASN A 159 7.29 7.13 -8.83
C ASN A 159 7.21 6.40 -7.48
N MET A 160 7.11 5.07 -7.47
CA MET A 160 7.22 4.31 -6.21
C MET A 160 8.63 4.44 -5.65
N ASP A 161 8.74 5.14 -4.54
CA ASP A 161 10.01 5.45 -3.87
C ASP A 161 10.22 4.61 -2.60
N ASN A 162 11.42 4.75 -2.02
CA ASN A 162 11.82 4.21 -0.72
C ASN A 162 11.87 2.67 -0.66
N CYS A 163 12.08 2.00 -1.79
CA CYS A 163 12.26 0.55 -1.79
C CYS A 163 13.54 0.17 -1.01
N SER A 164 13.37 -0.71 0.00
CA SER A 164 14.49 -1.19 0.83
C SER A 164 15.46 -2.09 0.09
N VAL A 165 15.04 -2.68 -1.03
CA VAL A 165 15.81 -3.62 -1.84
C VAL A 165 16.59 -2.91 -2.94
N LEU A 166 16.10 -1.77 -3.43
CA LEU A 166 16.73 -1.04 -4.52
C LEU A 166 17.69 0.02 -3.99
N TYR A 167 18.90 -0.03 -4.47
CA TYR A 167 19.91 0.99 -4.16
C TYR A 167 19.50 2.33 -4.76
N ASN A 168 19.46 3.35 -3.90
CA ASN A 168 19.33 4.74 -4.31
C ASN A 168 20.45 5.56 -3.64
N GLN A 169 21.25 6.26 -4.43
CA GLN A 169 22.38 7.05 -3.94
C GLN A 169 21.94 8.15 -2.99
N ASP A 170 20.79 8.78 -3.22
CA ASP A 170 20.26 9.89 -2.42
C ASP A 170 19.61 9.43 -1.11
N LYS A 171 19.51 8.11 -0.91
CA LYS A 171 18.95 7.47 0.29
C LYS A 171 17.67 8.17 0.78
N PRO A 172 16.63 8.33 -0.06
CA PRO A 172 15.42 9.08 0.29
C PRO A 172 14.73 8.49 1.53
N ARG A 173 14.89 7.20 1.78
CA ARG A 173 14.37 6.51 2.95
C ARG A 173 14.89 7.05 4.29
N VAL A 174 16.10 7.61 4.32
CA VAL A 174 16.68 8.21 5.54
C VAL A 174 16.10 9.61 5.80
N LYS A 175 15.56 10.21 4.76
CA LYS A 175 14.99 11.59 4.80
C LYS A 175 13.47 11.58 5.00
N TRP A 176 12.89 10.41 4.93
CA TRP A 176 11.45 10.19 5.07
C TRP A 176 11.10 9.88 6.51
#